data_efb037305434e1b6aa57529301fa4d99
#
_entry.id   efb037305434e1b6aa57529301fa4d99
#
_cell.length_a   1.000
_cell.length_b   1.000
_cell.length_c   1.000
_cell.angle_alpha   90.00
_cell.angle_beta   90.00
_cell.angle_gamma   90.00
#
_symmetry.space_group_name_H-M   'P 1'
#
loop_
_entity.id
_entity.type
_entity.pdbx_description
1 polymer ?
#
loop_
_entity_poly.entity_id
_entity_poly.type
_entity_poly.pdbx_seq_one_letter_code
_entity_poly.pdbx_strand_id
1 'polypeptide(L)'
;VSSAASDVYKRQAREYAKKLKTLADQVGDCLEIVMRVYFEKPRTTTGWKGLINDPFMNDSFKITEGLKIGRKLLREILEIGLPTATEALDPISPQYMQDLITWSAIGARTTESQTHREMASGLSSSIGFKNGTDGSLTVAINALQSVANPHRFLGINSDGKVSVIKTKGNPHAHVVLRGGNGKPNYDSVSVSICEQELSKAGIDKNIMIDCSHANSNKDHNLQPLVLENICNQILDGNQSIVGVMVESNLEGGNQKVSDDLSLLKYGVSVTDAC
;
A
#
# COMPACT_ATOMS: atom_id res chain seq x y z
N VAL A 1 17.15 -21.16 14.84
CA VAL A 1 17.93 -19.92 14.97
C VAL A 1 17.10 -18.84 14.31
N SER A 2 16.36 -18.01 15.09
CA SER A 2 15.74 -16.83 14.53
C SER A 2 16.87 -15.90 14.07
N SER A 3 16.86 -15.44 12.83
CA SER A 3 17.86 -14.47 12.42
C SER A 3 17.56 -13.13 13.11
N ALA A 4 18.59 -12.47 13.62
CA ALA A 4 18.48 -11.17 14.30
C ALA A 4 17.69 -10.13 13.46
N ALA A 5 17.82 -10.16 12.13
CA ALA A 5 17.12 -9.27 11.22
C ALA A 5 15.59 -9.38 11.30
N SER A 6 15.02 -10.58 11.25
CA SER A 6 13.55 -10.78 11.34
C SER A 6 12.98 -10.25 12.65
N ASP A 7 13.68 -10.43 13.78
CA ASP A 7 13.22 -9.95 15.09
C ASP A 7 13.33 -8.42 15.20
N VAL A 8 14.35 -7.81 14.58
CA VAL A 8 14.51 -6.36 14.50
C VAL A 8 13.33 -5.71 13.77
N TYR A 9 12.93 -6.22 12.59
CA TYR A 9 11.80 -5.65 11.84
C TYR A 9 10.47 -5.77 12.57
N LYS A 10 10.19 -6.91 13.19
CA LYS A 10 8.99 -7.08 14.01
C LYS A 10 8.96 -6.10 15.18
N ARG A 11 10.09 -5.91 15.83
CA ARG A 11 10.21 -4.97 16.95
C ARG A 11 9.97 -3.54 16.48
N GLN A 12 10.58 -3.13 15.34
CA GLN A 12 10.39 -1.81 14.75
C GLN A 12 8.91 -1.55 14.42
N ALA A 13 8.25 -2.49 13.72
CA ALA A 13 6.85 -2.34 13.35
C ALA A 13 5.92 -2.22 14.56
N ARG A 14 6.17 -2.98 15.64
CA ARG A 14 5.40 -2.88 16.90
C ARG A 14 5.62 -1.55 17.62
N GLU A 15 6.87 -1.08 17.66
CA GLU A 15 7.20 0.21 18.26
C GLU A 15 6.55 1.34 17.48
N TYR A 16 6.63 1.30 16.15
CA TYR A 16 5.96 2.25 15.27
C TYR A 16 4.45 2.22 15.49
N ALA A 17 3.82 1.03 15.54
CA ALA A 17 2.39 0.89 15.78
C ALA A 17 1.95 1.54 17.10
N LYS A 18 2.70 1.35 18.19
CA LYS A 18 2.38 1.96 19.49
C LYS A 18 2.45 3.49 19.42
N LYS A 19 3.49 4.05 18.79
CA LYS A 19 3.61 5.50 18.60
C LYS A 19 2.48 6.04 17.73
N LEU A 20 2.19 5.34 16.61
CA LEU A 20 1.11 5.73 15.70
C LEU A 20 -0.26 5.67 16.39
N LYS A 21 -0.51 4.65 17.24
CA LYS A 21 -1.78 4.56 18.01
C LYS A 21 -1.97 5.75 18.93
N THR A 22 -0.91 6.19 19.61
CA THR A 22 -0.99 7.39 20.45
C THR A 22 -1.39 8.64 19.64
N LEU A 23 -0.89 8.78 18.42
CA LEU A 23 -1.28 9.88 17.53
C LEU A 23 -2.70 9.69 16.98
N ALA A 24 -3.05 8.46 16.61
CA ALA A 24 -4.40 8.12 16.12
C ALA A 24 -5.48 8.48 17.14
N ASP A 25 -5.24 8.23 18.44
CA ASP A 25 -6.17 8.57 19.50
C ASP A 25 -6.37 10.08 19.68
N GLN A 26 -5.40 10.91 19.26
CA GLN A 26 -5.51 12.37 19.34
C GLN A 26 -6.36 12.96 18.19
N VAL A 27 -6.48 12.26 17.07
CA VAL A 27 -7.15 12.75 15.85
C VAL A 27 -8.37 11.90 15.47
N GLY A 28 -8.73 10.94 16.30
CA GLY A 28 -9.78 9.95 16.01
C GLY A 28 -11.17 10.54 15.77
N ASP A 29 -11.44 11.77 16.22
CA ASP A 29 -12.69 12.49 15.96
C ASP A 29 -12.78 12.98 14.50
N CYS A 30 -11.65 13.10 13.80
CA CYS A 30 -11.58 13.67 12.45
C CYS A 30 -11.00 12.72 11.40
N LEU A 31 -10.09 11.83 11.80
CA LEU A 31 -9.32 10.99 10.88
C LEU A 31 -9.29 9.53 11.35
N GLU A 32 -9.53 8.62 10.41
CA GLU A 32 -9.22 7.20 10.61
C GLU A 32 -7.77 6.92 10.20
N ILE A 33 -6.95 6.53 11.15
CA ILE A 33 -5.53 6.23 10.91
C ILE A 33 -5.37 4.74 10.66
N VAL A 34 -4.94 4.38 9.46
CA VAL A 34 -4.68 3.00 9.03
C VAL A 34 -3.18 2.78 8.88
N MET A 35 -2.62 1.82 9.60
CA MET A 35 -1.18 1.52 9.52
C MET A 35 -0.86 0.73 8.25
N ARG A 36 0.07 1.25 7.46
CA ARG A 36 0.61 0.53 6.30
C ARG A 36 1.57 -0.57 6.76
N VAL A 37 1.29 -1.81 6.38
CA VAL A 37 2.11 -2.99 6.68
C VAL A 37 2.41 -3.71 5.38
N TYR A 38 3.40 -3.22 4.65
CA TYR A 38 3.75 -3.76 3.33
C TYR A 38 4.78 -4.88 3.47
N PHE A 39 4.35 -6.10 3.17
CA PHE A 39 5.16 -7.32 3.30
C PHE A 39 5.93 -7.68 2.05
N GLU A 40 5.50 -7.17 0.91
CA GLU A 40 6.02 -7.50 -0.41
C GLU A 40 6.44 -6.22 -1.11
N LYS A 41 7.52 -6.29 -1.87
CA LYS A 41 8.06 -5.15 -2.60
C LYS A 41 8.25 -5.51 -4.06
N PRO A 42 7.52 -4.86 -4.99
CA PRO A 42 7.78 -5.01 -6.40
C PRO A 42 9.15 -4.42 -6.74
N ARG A 43 10.00 -5.20 -7.37
CA ARG A 43 11.33 -4.76 -7.80
C ARG A 43 11.36 -4.54 -9.30
N THR A 44 11.97 -3.44 -9.72
CA THR A 44 12.19 -3.16 -11.15
C THR A 44 13.24 -4.10 -11.73
N THR A 45 14.24 -4.47 -10.91
CA THR A 45 15.29 -5.44 -11.27
C THR A 45 15.37 -6.53 -10.19
N THR A 46 16.50 -6.67 -9.51
CA THR A 46 16.71 -7.61 -8.41
C THR A 46 16.71 -6.90 -7.06
N GLY A 47 16.57 -7.64 -5.98
CA GLY A 47 16.63 -7.14 -4.61
C GLY A 47 15.68 -7.87 -3.67
N TRP A 48 15.79 -7.58 -2.39
CA TRP A 48 14.92 -8.17 -1.37
C TRP A 48 13.45 -7.90 -1.66
N LYS A 49 12.66 -8.97 -1.78
CA LYS A 49 11.25 -8.93 -2.18
C LYS A 49 10.28 -8.69 -1.03
N GLY A 50 10.77 -8.52 0.19
CA GLY A 50 9.95 -8.28 1.36
C GLY A 50 9.88 -9.45 2.35
N LEU A 51 9.20 -9.20 3.46
CA LEU A 51 9.16 -10.09 4.62
C LEU A 51 8.55 -11.46 4.34
N ILE A 52 7.56 -11.54 3.45
CA ILE A 52 6.94 -12.84 3.11
C ILE A 52 7.90 -13.68 2.31
N ASN A 53 8.52 -13.12 1.28
CA ASN A 53 9.34 -13.88 0.35
C ASN A 53 10.68 -14.32 0.96
N ASP A 54 11.33 -13.43 1.73
CA ASP A 54 12.59 -13.72 2.39
C ASP A 54 12.63 -13.08 3.79
N PRO A 55 12.00 -13.73 4.79
CA PRO A 55 11.83 -13.17 6.12
C PRO A 55 13.13 -12.97 6.88
N PHE A 56 14.21 -13.63 6.46
CA PHE A 56 15.50 -13.57 7.13
C PHE A 56 16.54 -12.74 6.37
N MET A 57 16.18 -12.20 5.20
CA MET A 57 17.05 -11.37 4.36
C MET A 57 18.41 -12.04 4.04
N ASN A 58 18.38 -13.33 3.77
CA ASN A 58 19.56 -14.15 3.55
C ASN A 58 19.39 -15.13 2.37
N ASP A 59 18.48 -14.78 1.45
CA ASP A 59 18.12 -15.57 0.27
C ASP A 59 17.69 -17.02 0.56
N SER A 60 17.22 -17.29 1.80
CA SER A 60 16.70 -18.61 2.16
C SER A 60 15.29 -18.86 1.63
N PHE A 61 14.57 -17.81 1.24
CA PHE A 61 13.21 -17.82 0.71
C PHE A 61 12.23 -18.72 1.49
N LYS A 62 12.30 -18.67 2.82
CA LYS A 62 11.42 -19.44 3.72
C LYS A 62 10.03 -18.81 3.77
N ILE A 63 9.31 -18.84 2.64
CA ILE A 63 8.02 -18.17 2.43
C ILE A 63 6.97 -18.62 3.46
N THR A 64 6.91 -19.90 3.80
CA THR A 64 5.99 -20.41 4.83
C THR A 64 6.18 -19.72 6.17
N GLU A 65 7.44 -19.50 6.58
CA GLU A 65 7.75 -18.75 7.79
C GLU A 65 7.41 -17.27 7.63
N GLY A 66 7.67 -16.70 6.45
CA GLY A 66 7.30 -15.32 6.11
C GLY A 66 5.80 -15.06 6.25
N LEU A 67 4.95 -15.96 5.74
CA LEU A 67 3.49 -15.87 5.89
C LEU A 67 3.05 -15.94 7.36
N LYS A 68 3.60 -16.86 8.15
CA LYS A 68 3.31 -16.96 9.59
C LYS A 68 3.71 -15.69 10.34
N ILE A 69 4.89 -15.17 10.04
CA ILE A 69 5.41 -13.94 10.65
C ILE A 69 4.53 -12.74 10.27
N GLY A 70 4.21 -12.59 9.00
CA GLY A 70 3.35 -11.51 8.49
C GLY A 70 1.97 -11.52 9.16
N ARG A 71 1.31 -12.68 9.16
CA ARG A 71 0.00 -12.82 9.82
C ARG A 71 0.04 -12.53 11.31
N LYS A 72 1.08 -13.01 12.02
CA LYS A 72 1.27 -12.71 13.44
C LYS A 72 1.44 -11.21 13.68
N LEU A 73 2.23 -10.53 12.88
CA LEU A 73 2.44 -9.08 12.98
C LEU A 73 1.16 -8.30 12.75
N LEU A 74 0.35 -8.65 11.75
CA LEU A 74 -0.96 -8.02 11.52
C LEU A 74 -1.88 -8.14 12.74
N ARG A 75 -1.97 -9.35 13.32
CA ARG A 75 -2.76 -9.57 14.53
C ARG A 75 -2.31 -8.67 15.67
N GLU A 76 -1.00 -8.61 15.93
CA GLU A 76 -0.43 -7.79 16.98
C GLU A 76 -0.71 -6.29 16.78
N ILE A 77 -0.71 -5.80 15.54
CA ILE A 77 -1.06 -4.40 15.21
C ILE A 77 -2.55 -4.15 15.44
N LEU A 78 -3.42 -5.07 15.04
CA LEU A 78 -4.86 -5.00 15.30
C LEU A 78 -5.17 -5.04 16.80
N GLU A 79 -4.47 -5.86 17.59
CA GLU A 79 -4.57 -5.91 19.06
C GLU A 79 -4.13 -4.59 19.73
N ILE A 80 -3.22 -3.82 19.11
CA ILE A 80 -2.89 -2.45 19.54
C ILE A 80 -4.05 -1.47 19.26
N GLY A 81 -4.97 -1.82 18.35
CA GLY A 81 -6.12 -1.00 17.97
C GLY A 81 -5.92 -0.14 16.74
N LEU A 82 -5.05 -0.57 15.81
CA LEU A 82 -4.85 0.08 14.51
C LEU A 82 -5.36 -0.81 13.38
N PRO A 83 -6.25 -0.32 12.50
CA PRO A 83 -6.54 -0.95 11.23
C PRO A 83 -5.27 -1.06 10.38
N THR A 84 -5.20 -2.04 9.50
CA THR A 84 -4.00 -2.32 8.70
C THR A 84 -4.27 -2.19 7.21
N ALA A 85 -3.23 -1.77 6.47
CA ALA A 85 -3.22 -1.70 5.02
C ALA A 85 -1.99 -2.40 4.44
N THR A 86 -2.11 -2.95 3.23
CA THR A 86 -0.99 -3.57 2.51
C THR A 86 -1.07 -3.32 1.00
N GLU A 87 0.00 -3.64 0.27
CA GLU A 87 -0.05 -3.78 -1.18
C GLU A 87 -0.43 -5.24 -1.51
N ALA A 88 -1.48 -5.43 -2.30
CA ALA A 88 -1.85 -6.72 -2.85
C ALA A 88 -0.98 -6.96 -4.10
N LEU A 89 0.13 -7.67 -3.94
CA LEU A 89 1.12 -7.89 -4.99
C LEU A 89 1.10 -9.34 -5.50
N ASP A 90 1.36 -10.31 -4.64
CA ASP A 90 1.23 -11.72 -4.98
C ASP A 90 -0.26 -12.11 -5.02
N PRO A 91 -0.75 -12.78 -6.10
CA PRO A 91 -2.16 -13.11 -6.23
C PRO A 91 -2.67 -14.16 -5.23
N ILE A 92 -1.79 -14.84 -4.52
CA ILE A 92 -2.13 -15.89 -3.55
C ILE A 92 -2.02 -15.39 -2.10
N SER A 93 -1.07 -14.51 -1.79
CA SER A 93 -0.83 -14.01 -0.44
C SER A 93 -2.06 -13.39 0.25
N PRO A 94 -2.99 -12.71 -0.45
CA PRO A 94 -4.23 -12.21 0.16
C PRO A 94 -5.08 -13.30 0.82
N GLN A 95 -5.08 -14.53 0.30
CA GLN A 95 -5.85 -15.64 0.90
C GLN A 95 -5.40 -15.99 2.33
N TYR A 96 -4.17 -15.64 2.69
CA TYR A 96 -3.62 -15.86 4.03
C TYR A 96 -3.80 -14.69 4.99
N MET A 97 -4.16 -13.50 4.49
CA MET A 97 -4.09 -12.28 5.30
C MET A 97 -5.23 -11.29 5.10
N GLN A 98 -6.07 -11.42 4.06
CA GLN A 98 -7.08 -10.40 3.73
C GLN A 98 -8.12 -10.18 4.83
N ASP A 99 -8.38 -11.18 5.68
CA ASP A 99 -9.25 -11.09 6.84
C ASP A 99 -8.73 -10.12 7.93
N LEU A 100 -7.45 -9.75 7.84
CA LEU A 100 -6.77 -8.83 8.75
C LEU A 100 -6.43 -7.48 8.08
N ILE A 101 -6.87 -7.25 6.84
CA ILE A 101 -6.54 -6.06 6.06
C ILE A 101 -7.80 -5.21 5.84
N THR A 102 -7.73 -3.95 6.25
CA THR A 102 -8.81 -2.97 6.08
C THR A 102 -8.79 -2.30 4.71
N TRP A 103 -7.60 -2.00 4.21
CA TRP A 103 -7.40 -1.33 2.93
C TRP A 103 -6.23 -1.95 2.16
N SER A 104 -6.38 -2.06 0.85
CA SER A 104 -5.34 -2.62 -0.03
C SER A 104 -4.95 -1.64 -1.13
N ALA A 105 -3.69 -1.66 -1.53
CA ALA A 105 -3.22 -0.93 -2.70
C ALA A 105 -2.90 -1.89 -3.86
N ILE A 106 -3.13 -1.43 -5.09
CA ILE A 106 -2.44 -1.92 -6.28
C ILE A 106 -1.42 -0.87 -6.69
N GLY A 107 -0.14 -1.27 -6.74
CA GLY A 107 0.97 -0.39 -7.04
C GLY A 107 0.98 0.09 -8.49
N ALA A 108 1.68 1.20 -8.77
CA ALA A 108 1.75 1.79 -10.12
C ALA A 108 2.31 0.83 -11.19
N ARG A 109 3.15 -0.13 -10.79
CA ARG A 109 3.73 -1.13 -11.71
C ARG A 109 2.77 -2.27 -12.04
N THR A 110 1.72 -2.45 -11.26
CA THR A 110 0.77 -3.57 -11.36
C THR A 110 -0.65 -3.13 -11.71
N THR A 111 -0.93 -1.84 -11.75
CA THR A 111 -2.26 -1.28 -12.10
C THR A 111 -2.72 -1.69 -13.51
N GLU A 112 -1.81 -1.88 -14.47
CA GLU A 112 -2.15 -2.38 -15.81
C GLU A 112 -2.37 -3.89 -15.88
N SER A 113 -1.89 -4.64 -14.88
CA SER A 113 -1.92 -6.10 -14.88
C SER A 113 -3.34 -6.64 -14.75
N GLN A 114 -3.77 -7.44 -15.72
CA GLN A 114 -5.06 -8.15 -15.68
C GLN A 114 -5.17 -9.04 -14.44
N THR A 115 -4.13 -9.79 -14.10
CA THR A 115 -4.10 -10.66 -12.93
C THR A 115 -4.35 -9.89 -11.63
N HIS A 116 -3.77 -8.69 -11.48
CA HIS A 116 -3.99 -7.87 -10.30
C HIS A 116 -5.41 -7.27 -10.25
N ARG A 117 -5.98 -6.89 -11.38
CA ARG A 117 -7.37 -6.42 -11.48
C ARG A 117 -8.36 -7.53 -11.13
N GLU A 118 -8.13 -8.75 -11.62
CA GLU A 118 -8.93 -9.93 -11.32
C GLU A 118 -8.84 -10.28 -9.83
N MET A 119 -7.65 -10.34 -9.25
CA MET A 119 -7.43 -10.53 -7.82
C MET A 119 -8.17 -9.47 -7.01
N ALA A 120 -7.99 -8.20 -7.35
CA ALA A 120 -8.60 -7.06 -6.67
C ALA A 120 -10.13 -7.12 -6.67
N SER A 121 -10.75 -7.64 -7.74
CA SER A 121 -12.20 -7.81 -7.82
C SER A 121 -12.77 -8.79 -6.81
N GLY A 122 -11.90 -9.62 -6.20
CA GLY A 122 -12.27 -10.60 -5.18
C GLY A 122 -11.87 -10.23 -3.75
N LEU A 123 -11.16 -9.12 -3.56
CA LEU A 123 -10.81 -8.66 -2.21
C LEU A 123 -12.02 -8.08 -1.49
N SER A 124 -12.10 -8.32 -0.19
CA SER A 124 -13.16 -7.78 0.67
C SER A 124 -12.85 -6.38 1.22
N SER A 125 -11.59 -5.95 1.15
CA SER A 125 -11.16 -4.61 1.56
C SER A 125 -11.43 -3.57 0.48
N SER A 126 -11.56 -2.30 0.87
CA SER A 126 -11.44 -1.18 -0.08
C SER A 126 -10.07 -1.20 -0.73
N ILE A 127 -9.99 -0.76 -2.00
CA ILE A 127 -8.75 -0.90 -2.76
C ILE A 127 -8.42 0.37 -3.55
N GLY A 128 -7.19 0.84 -3.39
CA GLY A 128 -6.67 2.00 -4.12
C GLY A 128 -5.76 1.59 -5.28
N PHE A 129 -6.10 2.02 -6.50
CA PHE A 129 -5.27 1.83 -7.68
C PHE A 129 -4.40 3.06 -7.91
N LYS A 130 -3.08 2.91 -7.80
CA LYS A 130 -2.15 3.99 -8.11
C LYS A 130 -2.16 4.28 -9.63
N ASN A 131 -2.10 5.54 -10.00
CA ASN A 131 -1.87 5.93 -11.38
C ASN A 131 -0.54 5.36 -11.91
N GLY A 132 -0.40 5.26 -13.21
CA GLY A 132 0.79 4.71 -13.87
C GLY A 132 2.10 5.37 -13.42
N THR A 133 3.22 4.70 -13.59
CA THR A 133 4.55 5.25 -13.26
C THR A 133 4.91 6.47 -14.11
N ASP A 134 4.29 6.60 -15.28
CA ASP A 134 4.37 7.75 -16.18
C ASP A 134 3.46 8.92 -15.78
N GLY A 135 2.57 8.72 -14.80
CA GLY A 135 1.57 9.69 -14.37
C GLY A 135 0.19 9.50 -15.01
N SER A 136 0.02 8.51 -15.90
CA SER A 136 -1.24 8.27 -16.62
C SER A 136 -2.37 7.90 -15.67
N LEU A 137 -3.48 8.63 -15.75
CA LEU A 137 -4.74 8.34 -15.06
C LEU A 137 -5.54 7.23 -15.77
N THR A 138 -5.39 7.12 -17.09
CA THR A 138 -6.17 6.17 -17.90
C THR A 138 -6.04 4.74 -17.41
N VAL A 139 -4.82 4.31 -17.03
CA VAL A 139 -4.59 2.95 -16.54
C VAL A 139 -5.31 2.68 -15.23
N ALA A 140 -5.36 3.67 -14.32
CA ALA A 140 -6.08 3.54 -13.06
C ALA A 140 -7.60 3.53 -13.28
N ILE A 141 -8.13 4.41 -14.12
CA ILE A 141 -9.56 4.47 -14.46
C ILE A 141 -10.02 3.15 -15.10
N ASN A 142 -9.26 2.62 -16.07
CA ASN A 142 -9.55 1.32 -16.67
C ASN A 142 -9.53 0.19 -15.61
N ALA A 143 -8.62 0.27 -14.64
CA ALA A 143 -8.56 -0.69 -13.55
C ALA A 143 -9.80 -0.59 -12.64
N LEU A 144 -10.27 0.62 -12.31
CA LEU A 144 -11.49 0.84 -11.53
C LEU A 144 -12.73 0.27 -12.23
N GLN A 145 -12.87 0.52 -13.53
CA GLN A 145 -13.96 -0.05 -14.33
C GLN A 145 -13.90 -1.58 -14.38
N SER A 146 -12.69 -2.15 -14.53
CA SER A 146 -12.50 -3.59 -14.56
C SER A 146 -12.85 -4.22 -13.22
N VAL A 147 -12.27 -3.72 -12.12
CA VAL A 147 -12.40 -4.31 -10.78
C VAL A 147 -13.83 -4.27 -10.22
N ALA A 148 -14.63 -3.31 -10.64
CA ALA A 148 -16.04 -3.20 -10.24
C ALA A 148 -16.92 -4.36 -10.76
N ASN A 149 -16.42 -5.10 -11.76
CA ASN A 149 -17.17 -6.19 -12.41
C ASN A 149 -16.73 -7.57 -11.92
N PRO A 150 -17.61 -8.58 -12.02
CA PRO A 150 -17.25 -9.97 -11.74
C PRO A 150 -16.21 -10.53 -12.72
N HIS A 151 -15.27 -11.30 -12.19
CA HIS A 151 -14.23 -11.98 -12.97
C HIS A 151 -14.24 -13.49 -12.76
N ARG A 152 -13.61 -14.23 -13.69
CA ARG A 152 -13.37 -15.66 -13.60
C ARG A 152 -11.95 -15.94 -14.08
N PHE A 153 -11.15 -16.54 -13.21
CA PHE A 153 -9.75 -16.83 -13.48
C PHE A 153 -9.28 -18.08 -12.73
N LEU A 154 -8.11 -18.59 -13.08
CA LEU A 154 -7.47 -19.67 -12.34
C LEU A 154 -6.79 -19.13 -11.10
N GLY A 155 -7.10 -19.71 -9.96
CA GLY A 155 -6.51 -19.38 -8.67
C GLY A 155 -6.47 -20.61 -7.76
N ILE A 156 -6.26 -20.37 -6.48
CA ILE A 156 -6.19 -21.42 -5.46
C ILE A 156 -7.39 -21.28 -4.53
N ASN A 157 -8.10 -22.38 -4.24
CA ASN A 157 -9.21 -22.41 -3.31
C ASN A 157 -8.73 -22.55 -1.84
N SER A 158 -9.67 -22.55 -0.89
CA SER A 158 -9.39 -22.72 0.54
C SER A 158 -8.68 -24.04 0.91
N ASP A 159 -8.78 -25.05 0.06
CA ASP A 159 -8.12 -26.35 0.25
C ASP A 159 -6.70 -26.39 -0.35
N GLY A 160 -6.22 -25.28 -0.90
CA GLY A 160 -4.92 -25.18 -1.55
C GLY A 160 -4.88 -25.81 -2.97
N LYS A 161 -6.04 -26.05 -3.59
CA LYS A 161 -6.13 -26.67 -4.91
C LYS A 161 -6.37 -25.63 -5.99
N VAL A 162 -5.74 -25.80 -7.15
CA VAL A 162 -6.03 -25.00 -8.34
C VAL A 162 -7.49 -25.15 -8.72
N SER A 163 -8.18 -24.04 -8.87
CA SER A 163 -9.61 -23.98 -9.12
C SER A 163 -9.98 -22.75 -9.95
N VAL A 164 -11.15 -22.76 -10.56
CA VAL A 164 -11.73 -21.56 -11.17
C VAL A 164 -12.31 -20.70 -10.07
N ILE A 165 -11.70 -19.53 -9.87
CA ILE A 165 -12.17 -18.50 -8.94
C ILE A 165 -13.22 -17.65 -9.66
N LYS A 166 -14.32 -17.36 -8.96
CA LYS A 166 -15.37 -16.45 -9.42
C LYS A 166 -15.50 -15.33 -8.40
N THR A 167 -15.28 -14.10 -8.83
CA THR A 167 -15.43 -12.90 -7.99
C THR A 167 -16.76 -12.22 -8.26
N LYS A 168 -17.16 -11.32 -7.37
CA LYS A 168 -18.40 -10.53 -7.50
C LYS A 168 -18.13 -9.13 -8.04
N GLY A 169 -16.88 -8.72 -8.16
CA GLY A 169 -16.46 -7.35 -8.32
C GLY A 169 -16.27 -6.65 -6.97
N ASN A 170 -15.45 -5.60 -6.98
CA ASN A 170 -15.21 -4.76 -5.81
C ASN A 170 -15.63 -3.31 -6.12
N PRO A 171 -16.80 -2.84 -5.65
CA PRO A 171 -17.29 -1.50 -5.92
C PRO A 171 -16.59 -0.42 -5.08
N HIS A 172 -15.75 -0.81 -4.09
CA HIS A 172 -15.06 0.11 -3.19
C HIS A 172 -13.63 0.45 -3.66
N ALA A 173 -13.44 0.39 -4.98
CA ALA A 173 -12.17 0.77 -5.58
C ALA A 173 -12.11 2.27 -5.85
N HIS A 174 -10.93 2.87 -5.68
CA HIS A 174 -10.70 4.30 -5.92
C HIS A 174 -9.29 4.55 -6.47
N VAL A 175 -9.07 5.76 -6.99
CA VAL A 175 -7.76 6.16 -7.52
C VAL A 175 -6.82 6.63 -6.42
N VAL A 176 -5.52 6.38 -6.60
CA VAL A 176 -4.45 6.94 -5.77
C VAL A 176 -3.50 7.74 -6.65
N LEU A 177 -3.42 9.05 -6.43
CA LEU A 177 -2.50 9.94 -7.12
C LEU A 177 -1.11 9.88 -6.46
N ARG A 178 -0.07 9.49 -7.23
CA ARG A 178 1.30 9.35 -6.73
C ARG A 178 2.34 10.13 -7.56
N GLY A 179 1.85 10.99 -8.49
CA GLY A 179 2.70 11.62 -9.50
C GLY A 179 3.24 10.63 -10.53
N GLY A 180 4.07 11.07 -11.44
CA GLY A 180 4.74 10.24 -12.43
C GLY A 180 5.76 10.99 -13.27
N ASN A 181 6.77 10.29 -13.80
CA ASN A 181 7.85 10.90 -14.60
C ASN A 181 8.49 12.15 -13.95
N GLY A 182 8.67 12.12 -12.62
CA GLY A 182 9.24 13.26 -11.90
C GLY A 182 8.30 14.47 -11.74
N LYS A 183 7.03 14.35 -12.11
CA LYS A 183 6.02 15.40 -11.94
C LYS A 183 5.03 15.04 -10.85
N PRO A 184 4.72 15.97 -9.93
CA PRO A 184 3.67 15.78 -8.93
C PRO A 184 2.27 15.84 -9.58
N ASN A 185 1.25 15.32 -8.87
CA ASN A 185 -0.16 15.42 -9.26
C ASN A 185 -1.10 15.56 -8.06
N TYR A 186 -0.62 16.19 -6.99
CA TYR A 186 -1.39 16.44 -5.76
C TYR A 186 -2.06 17.81 -5.73
N ASP A 187 -1.67 18.73 -6.63
CA ASP A 187 -2.20 20.09 -6.68
C ASP A 187 -3.65 20.13 -7.15
N SER A 188 -4.33 21.26 -6.88
CA SER A 188 -5.76 21.44 -7.16
C SER A 188 -6.12 21.28 -8.65
N VAL A 189 -5.21 21.62 -9.56
CA VAL A 189 -5.45 21.45 -11.01
C VAL A 189 -5.40 19.96 -11.36
N SER A 190 -4.39 19.24 -10.88
CA SER A 190 -4.27 17.79 -11.10
C SER A 190 -5.43 17.01 -10.50
N VAL A 191 -5.89 17.39 -9.30
CA VAL A 191 -7.07 16.81 -8.66
C VAL A 191 -8.32 17.06 -9.49
N SER A 192 -8.54 18.30 -9.95
CA SER A 192 -9.69 18.65 -10.81
C SER A 192 -9.69 17.87 -12.13
N ILE A 193 -8.52 17.68 -12.75
CA ILE A 193 -8.42 16.84 -13.97
C ILE A 193 -8.83 15.39 -13.64
N CYS A 194 -8.36 14.85 -12.51
CA CYS A 194 -8.73 13.50 -12.09
C CYS A 194 -10.26 13.38 -11.85
N GLU A 195 -10.87 14.35 -11.18
CA GLU A 195 -12.32 14.41 -10.98
C GLU A 195 -13.10 14.40 -12.29
N GLN A 196 -12.63 15.15 -13.29
CA GLN A 196 -13.25 15.20 -14.61
C GLN A 196 -13.16 13.85 -15.34
N GLU A 197 -12.00 13.21 -15.30
CA GLU A 197 -11.79 11.89 -15.92
C GLU A 197 -12.63 10.80 -15.25
N LEU A 198 -12.71 10.80 -13.92
CA LEU A 198 -13.59 9.90 -13.16
C LEU A 198 -15.07 10.12 -13.53
N SER A 199 -15.50 11.39 -13.62
CA SER A 199 -16.87 11.74 -14.05
C SER A 199 -17.18 11.27 -15.46
N LYS A 200 -16.28 11.46 -16.42
CA LYS A 200 -16.44 10.97 -17.80
C LYS A 200 -16.57 9.45 -17.87
N ALA A 201 -15.88 8.75 -16.96
CA ALA A 201 -15.95 7.31 -16.85
C ALA A 201 -17.17 6.78 -16.07
N GLY A 202 -17.99 7.67 -15.49
CA GLY A 202 -19.13 7.30 -14.66
C GLY A 202 -18.73 6.69 -13.30
N ILE A 203 -17.57 7.08 -12.76
CA ILE A 203 -17.00 6.58 -11.50
C ILE A 203 -17.10 7.69 -10.45
N ASP A 204 -17.37 7.29 -9.20
CA ASP A 204 -17.38 8.19 -8.07
C ASP A 204 -16.02 8.87 -7.88
N LYS A 205 -16.05 10.15 -7.51
CA LYS A 205 -14.83 10.98 -7.34
C LYS A 205 -14.17 10.72 -6.00
N ASN A 206 -13.76 9.50 -5.75
CA ASN A 206 -13.00 9.14 -4.56
C ASN A 206 -11.51 9.11 -4.89
N ILE A 207 -10.77 10.08 -4.39
CA ILE A 207 -9.34 10.29 -4.68
C ILE A 207 -8.54 10.19 -3.38
N MET A 208 -7.56 9.30 -3.34
CA MET A 208 -6.52 9.30 -2.32
C MET A 208 -5.25 9.92 -2.90
N ILE A 209 -4.50 10.67 -2.11
CA ILE A 209 -3.25 11.27 -2.55
C ILE A 209 -2.08 10.68 -1.75
N ASP A 210 -1.12 10.10 -2.46
CA ASP A 210 0.13 9.61 -1.91
C ASP A 210 1.13 10.76 -1.82
N CYS A 211 1.47 11.17 -0.59
CA CYS A 211 2.40 12.26 -0.32
C CYS A 211 3.86 11.95 -0.67
N SER A 212 4.18 10.67 -0.90
CA SER A 212 5.52 10.19 -1.28
C SER A 212 5.71 10.13 -2.82
N HIS A 213 6.67 9.36 -3.27
CA HIS A 213 7.00 9.10 -4.67
C HIS A 213 7.30 10.37 -5.48
N ALA A 214 6.66 10.56 -6.65
CA ALA A 214 6.90 11.75 -7.45
C ALA A 214 6.24 13.00 -6.86
N ASN A 215 5.25 12.87 -6.00
CA ASN A 215 4.61 13.99 -5.32
C ASN A 215 5.56 14.72 -4.36
N SER A 216 6.49 14.03 -3.74
CA SER A 216 7.57 14.62 -2.92
C SER A 216 8.95 14.51 -3.59
N ASN A 217 9.01 14.21 -4.89
CA ASN A 217 10.27 13.97 -5.59
C ASN A 217 11.18 12.93 -4.90
N LYS A 218 10.58 11.94 -4.21
CA LYS A 218 11.24 10.92 -3.37
C LYS A 218 12.03 11.48 -2.18
N ASP A 219 11.84 12.74 -1.84
CA ASP A 219 12.37 13.35 -0.62
C ASP A 219 11.29 13.28 0.46
N HIS A 220 11.54 12.47 1.50
CA HIS A 220 10.60 12.28 2.59
C HIS A 220 10.34 13.56 3.40
N ASN A 221 11.30 14.52 3.40
CA ASN A 221 11.13 15.80 4.07
C ASN A 221 10.09 16.71 3.40
N LEU A 222 9.73 16.43 2.14
CA LEU A 222 8.71 17.20 1.41
C LEU A 222 7.29 16.67 1.62
N GLN A 223 7.11 15.46 2.17
CA GLN A 223 5.77 14.90 2.43
C GLN A 223 4.88 15.82 3.29
N PRO A 224 5.38 16.48 4.36
CA PRO A 224 4.56 17.44 5.13
C PRO A 224 4.03 18.59 4.30
N LEU A 225 4.80 19.14 3.36
CA LEU A 225 4.36 20.22 2.48
C LEU A 225 3.28 19.75 1.49
N VAL A 226 3.41 18.53 0.98
CA VAL A 226 2.37 17.92 0.15
C VAL A 226 1.09 17.74 0.96
N LEU A 227 1.18 17.23 2.19
CA LEU A 227 0.04 17.06 3.08
C LEU A 227 -0.64 18.40 3.41
N GLU A 228 0.12 19.43 3.70
CA GLU A 228 -0.40 20.79 3.96
C GLU A 228 -1.21 21.32 2.77
N ASN A 229 -0.68 21.17 1.55
CA ASN A 229 -1.42 21.54 0.34
C ASN A 229 -2.74 20.78 0.21
N ILE A 230 -2.74 19.47 0.46
CA ILE A 230 -3.96 18.65 0.43
C ILE A 230 -4.97 19.10 1.47
N CYS A 231 -4.52 19.37 2.70
CA CYS A 231 -5.39 19.89 3.76
C CYS A 231 -6.03 21.22 3.38
N ASN A 232 -5.28 22.13 2.75
CA ASN A 232 -5.81 23.40 2.27
C ASN A 232 -6.90 23.19 1.21
N GLN A 233 -6.72 22.26 0.26
CA GLN A 233 -7.76 21.94 -0.73
C GLN A 233 -9.05 21.42 -0.08
N ILE A 234 -8.94 20.60 0.96
CA ILE A 234 -10.11 20.09 1.71
C ILE A 234 -10.80 21.24 2.45
N LEU A 235 -10.03 22.12 3.12
CA LEU A 235 -10.56 23.29 3.82
C LEU A 235 -11.23 24.28 2.86
N ASP A 236 -10.72 24.41 1.64
CA ASP A 236 -11.32 25.21 0.56
C ASP A 236 -12.58 24.57 -0.06
N GLY A 237 -12.99 23.38 0.43
CA GLY A 237 -14.26 22.75 0.09
C GLY A 237 -14.17 21.57 -0.88
N ASN A 238 -12.97 21.06 -1.20
CA ASN A 238 -12.86 19.83 -2.00
C ASN A 238 -13.41 18.62 -1.22
N GLN A 239 -14.33 17.89 -1.85
CA GLN A 239 -14.98 16.71 -1.26
C GLN A 239 -14.59 15.39 -1.94
N SER A 240 -13.77 15.45 -2.96
CA SER A 240 -13.31 14.26 -3.69
C SER A 240 -12.08 13.60 -3.05
N ILE A 241 -11.32 14.36 -2.28
CA ILE A 241 -10.15 13.82 -1.56
C ILE A 241 -10.64 13.10 -0.31
N VAL A 242 -10.63 11.76 -0.38
CA VAL A 242 -11.13 10.88 0.70
C VAL A 242 -10.03 10.37 1.63
N GLY A 243 -8.77 10.57 1.29
CA GLY A 243 -7.66 10.12 2.11
C GLY A 243 -6.29 10.53 1.58
N VAL A 244 -5.31 10.37 2.44
CA VAL A 244 -3.90 10.60 2.14
C VAL A 244 -3.07 9.38 2.52
N MET A 245 -1.93 9.23 1.84
CA MET A 245 -0.97 8.18 2.14
C MET A 245 0.38 8.83 2.43
N VAL A 246 0.98 8.46 3.56
CA VAL A 246 2.30 8.94 3.99
C VAL A 246 3.22 7.75 4.18
N GLU A 247 4.44 7.82 3.67
CA GLU A 247 5.48 6.84 3.96
C GLU A 247 6.33 7.32 5.14
N SER A 248 6.35 6.54 6.21
CA SER A 248 6.98 6.89 7.48
C SER A 248 7.63 5.66 8.14
N ASN A 249 8.67 5.90 8.92
CA ASN A 249 9.32 4.91 9.78
C ASN A 249 9.72 5.57 11.11
N LEU A 250 10.41 4.84 12.01
CA LEU A 250 10.86 5.38 13.29
C LEU A 250 11.92 6.46 13.12
N GLU A 251 12.84 6.26 12.16
CA GLU A 251 13.92 7.17 11.82
C GLU A 251 13.87 7.53 10.34
N GLY A 252 14.26 8.76 10.00
CA GLY A 252 14.19 9.29 8.66
C GLY A 252 15.22 8.68 7.69
N GLY A 253 14.88 8.67 6.41
CA GLY A 253 15.76 8.24 5.33
C GLY A 253 15.59 6.79 4.92
N ASN A 254 16.63 6.25 4.29
CA ASN A 254 16.72 4.85 3.91
C ASN A 254 18.16 4.33 3.98
N GLN A 255 18.31 3.01 3.94
CA GLN A 255 19.59 2.31 3.94
C GLN A 255 19.54 1.13 2.97
N LYS A 256 20.69 0.74 2.46
CA LYS A 256 20.83 -0.47 1.65
C LYS A 256 20.87 -1.70 2.55
N VAL A 257 20.30 -2.81 2.09
CA VAL A 257 20.50 -4.12 2.70
C VAL A 257 21.96 -4.52 2.47
N SER A 258 22.67 -4.79 3.54
CA SER A 258 24.08 -5.26 3.55
C SER A 258 24.11 -6.78 3.69
N ASP A 259 25.15 -7.42 3.16
CA ASP A 259 25.42 -8.84 3.42
C ASP A 259 25.64 -9.10 4.91
N ASP A 260 26.20 -8.14 5.63
CA ASP A 260 26.25 -8.13 7.09
C ASP A 260 25.04 -7.38 7.65
N LEU A 261 24.02 -8.12 8.06
CA LEU A 261 22.79 -7.57 8.61
C LEU A 261 22.97 -6.88 9.97
N SER A 262 24.10 -7.08 10.66
CA SER A 262 24.40 -6.41 11.93
C SER A 262 24.69 -4.91 11.75
N LEU A 263 25.01 -4.48 10.52
CA LEU A 263 25.25 -3.08 10.16
C LEU A 263 23.96 -2.28 9.93
N LEU A 264 22.80 -2.95 9.89
CA LEU A 264 21.53 -2.27 9.68
C LEU A 264 21.15 -1.40 10.88
N LYS A 265 20.86 -0.14 10.60
CA LYS A 265 20.40 0.82 11.61
C LYS A 265 18.93 0.56 11.95
N TYR A 266 18.66 0.46 13.25
CA TYR A 266 17.31 0.31 13.76
C TYR A 266 16.43 1.52 13.38
N GLY A 267 15.21 1.28 12.95
CA GLY A 267 14.25 2.34 12.63
C GLY A 267 14.37 2.96 11.25
N VAL A 268 15.44 2.69 10.49
CA VAL A 268 15.66 3.23 9.14
C VAL A 268 15.13 2.27 8.08
N SER A 269 14.42 2.80 7.08
CA SER A 269 13.86 2.02 5.97
C SER A 269 14.95 1.31 5.15
N VAL A 270 14.69 0.10 4.69
CA VAL A 270 15.55 -0.65 3.73
C VAL A 270 14.99 -0.63 2.30
N THR A 271 13.96 0.16 2.06
CA THR A 271 13.33 0.32 0.75
C THR A 271 13.32 1.80 0.36
N ASP A 272 12.14 2.43 0.25
CA ASP A 272 12.05 3.84 -0.08
C ASP A 272 12.38 4.70 1.14
N ALA A 273 12.88 5.92 0.92
CA ALA A 273 13.13 6.85 2.00
C ALA A 273 11.80 7.31 2.64
N CYS A 274 11.79 7.31 3.95
CA CYS A 274 10.60 7.63 4.74
C CYS A 274 10.89 8.77 5.72
#